data_fdfade30b60b78457129345450919fe9
#
_entry.id   fdfade30b60b78457129345450919fe9
#
_cell.length_a   1.000
_cell.length_b   1.000
_cell.length_c   1.000
_cell.angle_alpha   90.00
_cell.angle_beta   90.00
_cell.angle_gamma   90.00
#
_symmetry.space_group_name_H-M   'P 1'
#
loop_
_entity.id
_entity.type
_entity.pdbx_description
1 polymer ?
#
loop_
_entity_poly.entity_id
_entity_poly.type
_entity_poly.pdbx_seq_one_letter_code
_entity_poly.pdbx_strand_id
1 'polypeptide(L)'
;RKGKTIYFNNQINRIQRPANSKKMMANFLEKTSLILEKESWFGKSFSKEEIEFFIDKYFTICWQHWLRLQIPYLVRHRTFFGDLETWNVWGVIGMSQFADYSKQVKNRVVEDPRTYADLYLHLLRHTPKNGINASSISEISTVPRATVIRKLKYLSKQRLVFKNKKLEYMLLPSTKNIRSFEQNYMHTQKHKAGFVTTIFDLMKNSSFKV
;
A
#
# COMPACT_ATOMS: atom_id res chain seq x y z
N ARG A 1 9.27 12.31 -43.92
CA ARG A 1 9.47 12.30 -42.46
C ARG A 1 9.97 10.93 -42.06
N LYS A 2 11.28 10.80 -41.79
CA LYS A 2 11.91 9.56 -41.32
C LYS A 2 11.52 9.34 -39.84
N GLY A 3 10.80 8.27 -39.55
CA GLY A 3 10.47 7.87 -38.18
C GLY A 3 11.75 7.51 -37.41
N LYS A 4 12.01 8.20 -36.29
CA LYS A 4 13.07 7.82 -35.35
C LYS A 4 12.59 6.58 -34.59
N THR A 5 13.16 5.43 -34.92
CA THR A 5 13.02 4.23 -34.09
C THR A 5 13.77 4.48 -32.81
N ILE A 6 13.02 4.56 -31.68
CA ILE A 6 13.60 4.68 -30.35
C ILE A 6 14.14 3.30 -29.98
N TYR A 7 15.46 3.10 -30.13
CA TYR A 7 16.13 1.95 -29.54
C TYR A 7 16.16 2.15 -28.02
N PHE A 8 15.36 1.37 -27.29
CA PHE A 8 15.55 1.24 -25.85
C PHE A 8 16.96 0.70 -25.60
N ASN A 9 17.79 1.55 -25.01
CA ASN A 9 19.17 1.22 -24.67
C ASN A 9 19.18 0.03 -23.71
N ASN A 10 19.66 -1.12 -24.17
CA ASN A 10 19.67 -2.42 -23.50
C ASN A 10 20.57 -2.50 -22.25
N GLN A 11 21.10 -1.36 -21.79
CA GLN A 11 21.95 -1.27 -20.58
C GLN A 11 21.24 -0.77 -19.34
N ILE A 12 19.91 -0.64 -19.33
CA ILE A 12 19.20 -0.46 -18.08
C ILE A 12 19.30 -1.78 -17.31
N ASN A 13 20.09 -1.76 -16.24
CA ASN A 13 20.29 -2.85 -15.29
C ASN A 13 19.09 -3.79 -15.21
N ARG A 14 19.13 -4.87 -15.98
CA ARG A 14 18.06 -5.86 -16.19
C ARG A 14 17.66 -6.63 -14.94
N ILE A 15 18.39 -6.47 -13.83
CA ILE A 15 18.35 -7.45 -12.74
C ILE A 15 17.75 -6.91 -11.43
N GLN A 16 17.83 -5.61 -11.12
CA GLN A 16 17.42 -5.16 -9.79
C GLN A 16 15.92 -4.83 -9.63
N ARG A 17 15.26 -4.27 -10.64
CA ARG A 17 13.84 -3.89 -10.51
C ARG A 17 12.88 -5.08 -10.48
N PRO A 18 13.01 -6.10 -11.35
CA PRO A 18 12.22 -7.33 -11.22
C PRO A 18 12.47 -8.08 -9.92
N ALA A 19 13.72 -8.13 -9.44
CA ALA A 19 14.06 -8.81 -8.19
C ALA A 19 13.39 -8.19 -6.97
N ASN A 20 13.28 -6.86 -6.88
CA ASN A 20 12.59 -6.19 -5.79
C ASN A 20 11.07 -6.45 -5.82
N SER A 21 10.45 -6.39 -6.99
CA SER A 21 9.02 -6.68 -7.14
C SER A 21 8.70 -8.14 -6.83
N LYS A 22 9.56 -9.08 -7.25
CA LYS A 22 9.46 -10.50 -6.88
C LYS A 22 9.50 -10.69 -5.36
N LYS A 23 10.52 -10.11 -4.69
CA LYS A 23 10.65 -10.18 -3.23
C LYS A 23 9.44 -9.58 -2.51
N MET A 24 8.92 -8.46 -2.97
CA MET A 24 7.71 -7.85 -2.41
C MET A 24 6.49 -8.77 -2.57
N MET A 25 6.31 -9.35 -3.74
CA MET A 25 5.23 -10.30 -4.02
C MET A 25 5.36 -11.54 -3.13
N ALA A 26 6.55 -12.14 -3.06
CA ALA A 26 6.81 -13.31 -2.24
C ALA A 26 6.57 -13.05 -0.75
N ASN A 27 7.10 -11.96 -0.20
CA ASN A 27 6.89 -11.59 1.20
C ASN A 27 5.40 -11.34 1.52
N PHE A 28 4.65 -10.71 0.60
CA PHE A 28 3.22 -10.50 0.77
C PHE A 28 2.46 -11.81 0.79
N LEU A 29 2.74 -12.73 -0.14
CA LEU A 29 2.08 -14.03 -0.23
C LEU A 29 2.43 -14.93 0.96
N GLU A 30 3.70 -14.99 1.38
CA GLU A 30 4.13 -15.75 2.56
C GLU A 30 3.35 -15.35 3.82
N LYS A 31 3.37 -14.05 4.16
CA LYS A 31 2.64 -13.55 5.33
C LYS A 31 1.13 -13.79 5.23
N THR A 32 0.58 -13.67 4.02
CA THR A 32 -0.84 -13.94 3.79
C THR A 32 -1.15 -15.42 3.96
N SER A 33 -0.29 -16.34 3.47
CA SER A 33 -0.50 -17.78 3.63
C SER A 33 -0.47 -18.22 5.09
N LEU A 34 0.44 -17.66 5.90
CA LEU A 34 0.52 -17.91 7.34
C LEU A 34 -0.76 -17.48 8.09
N ILE A 35 -1.33 -16.33 7.70
CA ILE A 35 -2.59 -15.85 8.29
C ILE A 35 -3.74 -16.79 7.89
N LEU A 36 -3.84 -17.16 6.63
CA LEU A 36 -4.91 -18.02 6.12
C LEU A 36 -4.84 -19.44 6.70
N GLU A 37 -3.65 -19.96 6.95
CA GLU A 37 -3.46 -21.24 7.67
C GLU A 37 -3.94 -21.12 9.11
N LYS A 38 -3.51 -20.07 9.83
CA LYS A 38 -3.92 -19.82 11.22
C LYS A 38 -5.44 -19.68 11.38
N GLU A 39 -6.10 -19.06 10.41
CA GLU A 39 -7.56 -18.89 10.37
C GLU A 39 -8.29 -20.10 9.79
N SER A 40 -7.57 -21.22 9.54
CA SER A 40 -8.13 -22.46 8.98
C SER A 40 -8.78 -22.32 7.59
N TRP A 41 -8.39 -21.31 6.83
CA TRP A 41 -8.88 -21.07 5.46
C TRP A 41 -8.13 -21.91 4.42
N PHE A 42 -6.86 -22.22 4.72
CA PHE A 42 -5.99 -23.12 3.93
C PHE A 42 -5.36 -24.18 4.84
N GLY A 43 -5.26 -25.41 4.36
CA GLY A 43 -4.75 -26.54 5.14
C GLY A 43 -3.25 -26.51 5.42
N LYS A 44 -2.49 -25.61 4.78
CA LYS A 44 -1.06 -25.34 5.03
C LYS A 44 -0.65 -23.97 4.54
N SER A 45 0.38 -23.41 5.16
CA SER A 45 1.08 -22.24 4.63
C SER A 45 2.10 -22.64 3.55
N PHE A 46 2.53 -21.66 2.80
CA PHE A 46 3.60 -21.80 1.82
C PHE A 46 4.84 -21.07 2.32
N SER A 47 6.01 -21.72 2.25
CA SER A 47 7.27 -21.08 2.60
C SER A 47 7.64 -20.02 1.56
N LYS A 48 8.51 -19.10 1.96
CA LYS A 48 9.01 -18.07 1.05
C LYS A 48 9.71 -18.67 -0.16
N GLU A 49 10.48 -19.74 0.05
CA GLU A 49 11.21 -20.47 -0.98
C GLU A 49 10.27 -21.14 -1.98
N GLU A 50 9.19 -21.78 -1.48
CA GLU A 50 8.15 -22.36 -2.33
C GLU A 50 7.50 -21.28 -3.21
N ILE A 51 7.19 -20.12 -2.63
CA ILE A 51 6.56 -18.99 -3.36
C ILE A 51 7.55 -18.39 -4.37
N GLU A 52 8.81 -18.15 -4.00
CA GLU A 52 9.81 -17.61 -4.92
C GLU A 52 10.07 -18.55 -6.09
N PHE A 53 10.17 -19.84 -5.84
CA PHE A 53 10.29 -20.87 -6.89
C PHE A 53 9.08 -20.86 -7.81
N PHE A 54 7.86 -20.79 -7.24
CA PHE A 54 6.64 -20.72 -8.03
C PHE A 54 6.61 -19.47 -8.93
N ILE A 55 6.95 -18.30 -8.39
CA ILE A 55 7.00 -17.06 -9.15
C ILE A 55 8.01 -17.16 -10.29
N ASP A 56 9.18 -17.76 -10.07
CA ASP A 56 10.19 -17.94 -11.13
C ASP A 56 9.69 -18.87 -12.24
N LYS A 57 9.10 -19.99 -11.87
CA LYS A 57 8.58 -20.97 -12.82
C LYS A 57 7.39 -20.44 -13.64
N TYR A 58 6.51 -19.68 -13.00
CA TYR A 58 5.27 -19.16 -13.60
C TYR A 58 5.25 -17.64 -13.64
N PHE A 59 6.40 -17.01 -13.90
CA PHE A 59 6.59 -15.57 -13.84
C PHE A 59 5.52 -14.77 -14.58
N THR A 60 5.21 -15.13 -15.82
CA THR A 60 4.24 -14.40 -16.65
C THR A 60 2.85 -14.38 -16.03
N ILE A 61 2.39 -15.52 -15.49
CA ILE A 61 1.08 -15.64 -14.85
C ILE A 61 1.06 -14.83 -13.55
N CYS A 62 2.06 -15.00 -12.70
CA CYS A 62 2.18 -14.27 -11.44
C CYS A 62 2.23 -12.77 -11.68
N TRP A 63 3.02 -12.33 -12.67
CA TRP A 63 3.16 -10.93 -13.03
C TRP A 63 1.85 -10.33 -13.58
N GLN A 64 1.14 -11.05 -14.43
CA GLN A 64 -0.16 -10.62 -14.94
C GLN A 64 -1.17 -10.39 -13.81
N HIS A 65 -1.28 -11.33 -12.86
CA HIS A 65 -2.19 -11.20 -11.73
C HIS A 65 -1.75 -10.09 -10.76
N TRP A 66 -0.44 -9.91 -10.56
CA TRP A 66 0.11 -8.79 -9.80
C TRP A 66 -0.26 -7.44 -10.43
N LEU A 67 -0.11 -7.29 -11.74
CA LEU A 67 -0.49 -6.06 -12.43
C LEU A 67 -2.01 -5.80 -12.37
N ARG A 68 -2.84 -6.84 -12.43
CA ARG A 68 -4.29 -6.72 -12.22
C ARG A 68 -4.65 -6.20 -10.83
N LEU A 69 -3.82 -6.45 -9.82
CA LEU A 69 -3.96 -5.86 -8.50
C LEU A 69 -3.43 -4.41 -8.47
N GLN A 70 -2.21 -4.20 -8.96
CA GLN A 70 -1.50 -2.92 -8.81
C GLN A 70 -2.09 -1.79 -9.65
N ILE A 71 -2.42 -2.05 -10.93
CA ILE A 71 -2.85 -0.99 -11.84
C ILE A 71 -4.15 -0.33 -11.37
N PRO A 72 -5.25 -1.05 -11.06
CA PRO A 72 -6.46 -0.43 -10.57
C PRO A 72 -6.27 0.30 -9.23
N TYR A 73 -5.39 -0.21 -8.37
CA TYR A 73 -5.02 0.42 -7.11
C TYR A 73 -4.38 1.80 -7.35
N LEU A 74 -3.34 1.87 -8.18
CA LEU A 74 -2.63 3.11 -8.50
C LEU A 74 -3.54 4.12 -9.22
N VAL A 75 -4.36 3.65 -10.17
CA VAL A 75 -5.33 4.51 -10.89
C VAL A 75 -6.30 5.17 -9.92
N ARG A 76 -6.89 4.41 -8.98
CA ARG A 76 -7.82 4.97 -7.98
C ARG A 76 -7.15 6.00 -7.08
N HIS A 77 -5.93 5.73 -6.61
CA HIS A 77 -5.21 6.67 -5.77
C HIS A 77 -4.83 7.93 -6.54
N ARG A 78 -4.36 7.80 -7.78
CA ARG A 78 -4.12 8.94 -8.66
C ARG A 78 -5.39 9.78 -8.87
N THR A 79 -6.52 9.14 -9.14
CA THR A 79 -7.80 9.84 -9.36
C THR A 79 -8.24 10.59 -8.10
N PHE A 80 -8.10 9.98 -6.93
CA PHE A 80 -8.52 10.59 -5.66
C PHE A 80 -7.59 11.73 -5.22
N PHE A 81 -6.27 11.55 -5.32
CA PHE A 81 -5.26 12.49 -4.84
C PHE A 81 -4.76 13.47 -5.90
N GLY A 82 -5.19 13.33 -7.16
CA GLY A 82 -4.71 14.10 -8.30
C GLY A 82 -3.42 13.54 -8.93
N ASP A 83 -2.49 13.04 -8.11
CA ASP A 83 -1.28 12.36 -8.55
C ASP A 83 -0.72 11.44 -7.46
N LEU A 84 0.22 10.56 -7.83
CA LEU A 84 0.80 9.57 -6.91
C LEU A 84 1.80 10.15 -5.90
N GLU A 85 2.45 11.27 -6.22
CA GLU A 85 3.31 11.95 -5.25
C GLU A 85 2.47 12.55 -4.10
N THR A 86 1.32 13.13 -4.43
CA THR A 86 0.36 13.64 -3.43
C THR A 86 -0.15 12.52 -2.54
N TRP A 87 -0.47 11.36 -3.12
CA TRP A 87 -0.83 10.17 -2.35
C TRP A 87 0.32 9.69 -1.46
N ASN A 88 1.57 9.67 -1.96
CA ASN A 88 2.75 9.29 -1.17
C ASN A 88 2.94 10.23 0.03
N VAL A 89 2.89 11.55 -0.18
CA VAL A 89 2.98 12.55 0.89
C VAL A 89 1.87 12.35 1.93
N TRP A 90 0.64 12.13 1.52
CA TRP A 90 -0.48 11.82 2.42
C TRP A 90 -0.27 10.50 3.16
N GLY A 91 0.23 9.48 2.49
CA GLY A 91 0.52 8.17 3.05
C GLY A 91 1.56 8.22 4.17
N VAL A 92 2.63 9.02 4.01
CA VAL A 92 3.66 9.20 5.05
C VAL A 92 3.05 9.82 6.32
N ILE A 93 2.14 10.80 6.17
CA ILE A 93 1.43 11.39 7.32
C ILE A 93 0.56 10.32 7.99
N GLY A 94 -0.18 9.53 7.20
CA GLY A 94 -1.01 8.43 7.69
C GLY A 94 -0.19 7.38 8.43
N MET A 95 0.93 6.93 7.86
CA MET A 95 1.81 5.93 8.49
C MET A 95 2.31 6.36 9.85
N SER A 96 2.69 7.63 10.03
CA SER A 96 3.14 8.15 11.33
C SER A 96 2.05 8.06 12.39
N GLN A 97 0.82 8.35 12.03
CA GLN A 97 -0.33 8.31 12.94
C GLN A 97 -0.82 6.89 13.21
N PHE A 98 -0.81 6.03 12.19
CA PHE A 98 -1.13 4.60 12.36
C PHE A 98 -0.12 3.88 13.24
N ALA A 99 1.17 4.26 13.20
CA ALA A 99 2.18 3.71 14.08
C ALA A 99 1.88 4.01 15.57
N ASP A 100 1.45 5.24 15.88
CA ASP A 100 1.04 5.62 17.24
C ASP A 100 -0.24 4.89 17.67
N TYR A 101 -1.19 4.74 16.75
CA TYR A 101 -2.40 3.97 17.00
C TYR A 101 -2.10 2.48 17.26
N SER A 102 -1.25 1.86 16.45
CA SER A 102 -0.85 0.47 16.63
C SER A 102 -0.17 0.20 17.97
N LYS A 103 0.58 1.17 18.51
CA LYS A 103 1.14 1.08 19.86
C LYS A 103 0.04 1.09 20.95
N GLN A 104 -1.00 1.92 20.77
CA GLN A 104 -2.12 1.98 21.69
C GLN A 104 -2.92 0.68 21.71
N VAL A 105 -3.18 0.08 20.53
CA VAL A 105 -3.82 -1.24 20.42
C VAL A 105 -2.98 -2.32 21.10
N LYS A 106 -1.67 -2.38 20.83
CA LYS A 106 -0.75 -3.34 21.46
C LYS A 106 -0.74 -3.21 22.99
N ASN A 107 -0.85 -1.99 23.50
CA ASN A 107 -0.88 -1.71 24.93
C ASN A 107 -2.30 -1.86 25.52
N ARG A 108 -3.27 -2.34 24.76
CA ARG A 108 -4.68 -2.50 25.16
C ARG A 108 -5.34 -1.22 25.66
N VAL A 109 -4.86 -0.07 25.23
CA VAL A 109 -5.46 1.24 25.56
C VAL A 109 -6.72 1.49 24.72
N VAL A 110 -6.76 0.92 23.52
CA VAL A 110 -7.90 0.99 22.59
C VAL A 110 -8.13 -0.39 21.97
N GLU A 111 -9.38 -0.66 21.60
CA GLU A 111 -9.73 -1.86 20.85
C GLU A 111 -9.23 -1.77 19.40
N ASP A 112 -8.89 -2.93 18.84
CA ASP A 112 -8.52 -3.01 17.42
C ASP A 112 -9.75 -2.76 16.54
N PRO A 113 -9.71 -1.79 15.61
CA PRO A 113 -10.86 -1.48 14.77
C PRO A 113 -11.14 -2.65 13.83
N ARG A 114 -12.41 -3.02 13.75
CA ARG A 114 -12.86 -4.11 12.88
C ARG A 114 -12.99 -3.68 11.42
N THR A 115 -13.16 -2.39 11.19
CA THR A 115 -13.34 -1.83 9.85
C THR A 115 -12.46 -0.61 9.63
N TYR A 116 -12.25 -0.25 8.36
CA TYR A 116 -11.55 0.99 8.02
C TYR A 116 -12.31 2.23 8.49
N ALA A 117 -13.64 2.18 8.51
CA ALA A 117 -14.48 3.25 9.03
C ALA A 117 -14.25 3.43 10.54
N ASP A 118 -14.16 2.33 11.31
CA ASP A 118 -13.87 2.39 12.76
C ASP A 118 -12.49 3.00 13.02
N LEU A 119 -11.46 2.59 12.28
CA LEU A 119 -10.13 3.18 12.35
C LEU A 119 -10.17 4.68 12.06
N TYR A 120 -10.89 5.08 11.03
CA TYR A 120 -11.02 6.47 10.63
C TYR A 120 -11.80 7.30 11.66
N LEU A 121 -12.89 6.75 12.21
CA LEU A 121 -13.66 7.35 13.30
C LEU A 121 -12.84 7.45 14.58
N HIS A 122 -12.00 6.46 14.86
CA HIS A 122 -11.08 6.52 16.00
C HIS A 122 -10.08 7.68 15.84
N LEU A 123 -9.48 7.83 14.65
CA LEU A 123 -8.59 8.96 14.36
C LEU A 123 -9.32 10.31 14.45
N LEU A 124 -10.63 10.38 14.19
CA LEU A 124 -11.46 11.56 14.42
C LEU A 124 -11.62 11.91 15.90
N ARG A 125 -11.82 10.90 16.75
CA ARG A 125 -12.09 11.05 18.18
C ARG A 125 -10.82 11.26 19.00
N HIS A 126 -9.74 10.64 18.57
CA HIS A 126 -8.46 10.60 19.27
C HIS A 126 -7.39 11.20 18.41
N THR A 127 -7.39 12.54 18.30
CA THR A 127 -6.35 13.27 17.56
C THR A 127 -4.96 12.84 18.07
N PRO A 128 -4.09 12.29 17.22
CA PRO A 128 -2.74 11.93 17.63
C PRO A 128 -2.03 13.10 18.26
N LYS A 129 -1.22 12.86 19.31
CA LYS A 129 -0.51 13.94 20.03
C LYS A 129 0.57 14.60 19.16
N ASN A 130 1.10 13.86 18.19
CA ASN A 130 2.21 14.27 17.35
C ASN A 130 1.86 14.18 15.88
N GLY A 131 2.16 15.22 15.14
CA GLY A 131 2.15 15.24 13.68
C GLY A 131 3.55 15.01 13.11
N ILE A 132 3.69 15.21 11.82
CA ILE A 132 4.97 15.10 11.12
C ILE A 132 5.26 16.39 10.36
N ASN A 133 6.49 16.89 10.43
CA ASN A 133 6.87 18.12 9.73
C ASN A 133 7.23 17.87 8.26
N ALA A 134 7.25 18.95 7.45
CA ALA A 134 7.49 18.82 6.01
C ALA A 134 8.89 18.28 5.64
N SER A 135 9.89 18.48 6.49
CA SER A 135 11.25 17.98 6.25
C SER A 135 11.29 16.47 6.43
N SER A 136 10.72 15.95 7.51
CA SER A 136 10.61 14.50 7.73
C SER A 136 9.74 13.80 6.68
N ILE A 137 8.65 14.46 6.21
CA ILE A 137 7.87 13.94 5.08
C ILE A 137 8.73 13.84 3.81
N SER A 138 9.54 14.86 3.53
CA SER A 138 10.44 14.87 2.37
C SER A 138 11.48 13.76 2.45
N GLU A 139 12.08 13.56 3.59
CA GLU A 139 13.08 12.51 3.84
C GLU A 139 12.48 11.10 3.65
N ILE A 140 11.34 10.83 4.27
CA ILE A 140 10.68 9.51 4.20
C ILE A 140 10.11 9.24 2.80
N SER A 141 9.44 10.23 2.19
CA SER A 141 8.80 10.07 0.88
C SER A 141 9.78 10.11 -0.29
N THR A 142 11.03 10.58 -0.06
CA THR A 142 12.02 10.90 -1.09
C THR A 142 11.56 11.98 -2.10
N VAL A 143 10.49 12.69 -1.79
CA VAL A 143 9.96 13.80 -2.60
C VAL A 143 10.65 15.10 -2.17
N PRO A 144 11.16 15.93 -3.11
CA PRO A 144 11.83 17.19 -2.76
C PRO A 144 10.96 18.08 -1.88
N ARG A 145 11.56 18.71 -0.85
CA ARG A 145 10.86 19.48 0.18
C ARG A 145 9.94 20.59 -0.41
N ALA A 146 10.37 21.25 -1.46
CA ALA A 146 9.55 22.26 -2.13
C ALA A 146 8.26 21.64 -2.73
N THR A 147 8.38 20.46 -3.32
CA THR A 147 7.24 19.70 -3.84
C THR A 147 6.33 19.23 -2.70
N VAL A 148 6.90 18.71 -1.60
CA VAL A 148 6.13 18.33 -0.41
C VAL A 148 5.29 19.51 0.10
N ILE A 149 5.87 20.70 0.24
CA ILE A 149 5.14 21.91 0.69
C ILE A 149 3.97 22.23 -0.25
N ARG A 150 4.18 22.13 -1.56
CA ARG A 150 3.11 22.35 -2.56
C ARG A 150 1.99 21.31 -2.42
N LYS A 151 2.36 20.02 -2.25
CA LYS A 151 1.40 18.92 -2.05
C LYS A 151 0.63 19.07 -0.73
N LEU A 152 1.29 19.48 0.34
CA LEU A 152 0.65 19.75 1.64
C LEU A 152 -0.35 20.89 1.56
N LYS A 153 -0.04 21.97 0.83
CA LYS A 153 -1.01 23.06 0.56
C LYS A 153 -2.24 22.52 -0.19
N TYR A 154 -2.03 21.70 -1.21
CA TYR A 154 -3.12 21.05 -1.95
C TYR A 154 -3.97 20.16 -1.03
N LEU A 155 -3.35 19.25 -0.28
CA LEU A 155 -4.04 18.35 0.66
C LEU A 155 -4.82 19.11 1.75
N SER A 156 -4.28 20.23 2.25
CA SER A 156 -4.97 21.11 3.20
C SER A 156 -6.20 21.76 2.58
N LYS A 157 -6.11 22.23 1.33
CA LYS A 157 -7.25 22.77 0.56
C LYS A 157 -8.35 21.71 0.35
N GLN A 158 -7.95 20.46 0.11
CA GLN A 158 -8.88 19.32 -0.02
C GLN A 158 -9.42 18.83 1.34
N ARG A 159 -9.02 19.43 2.45
CA ARG A 159 -9.38 19.02 3.82
C ARG A 159 -9.01 17.56 4.12
N LEU A 160 -7.87 17.10 3.61
CA LEU A 160 -7.31 15.77 3.87
C LEU A 160 -6.26 15.79 4.95
N VAL A 161 -5.63 16.94 5.17
CA VAL A 161 -4.66 17.18 6.24
C VAL A 161 -4.87 18.56 6.86
N PHE A 162 -4.41 18.72 8.09
CA PHE A 162 -4.33 20.04 8.73
C PHE A 162 -2.96 20.23 9.38
N LYS A 163 -2.61 21.46 9.67
CA LYS A 163 -1.37 21.84 10.33
C LYS A 163 -1.69 22.23 11.77
N ASN A 164 -1.03 21.57 12.73
CA ASN A 164 -1.21 21.88 14.14
C ASN A 164 -0.41 23.11 14.59
N LYS A 165 -0.54 23.52 15.86
CA LYS A 165 0.18 24.65 16.45
C LYS A 165 1.69 24.50 16.44
N LYS A 166 2.20 23.25 16.42
CA LYS A 166 3.64 22.94 16.32
C LYS A 166 4.16 22.93 14.89
N LEU A 167 3.37 23.38 13.92
CA LEU A 167 3.67 23.38 12.50
C LEU A 167 3.83 21.98 11.87
N GLU A 168 3.28 20.94 12.51
CA GLU A 168 3.26 19.57 12.04
C GLU A 168 1.95 19.29 11.30
N TYR A 169 2.02 18.39 10.32
CA TYR A 169 0.88 17.98 9.51
C TYR A 169 0.28 16.69 10.06
N MET A 170 -1.03 16.65 10.06
CA MET A 170 -1.83 15.54 10.57
C MET A 170 -2.96 15.26 9.58
N LEU A 171 -3.45 14.03 9.55
CA LEU A 171 -4.66 13.69 8.80
C LEU A 171 -5.83 14.50 9.35
N LEU A 172 -6.67 15.00 8.46
CA LEU A 172 -7.94 15.62 8.79
C LEU A 172 -9.06 14.65 8.40
N PRO A 173 -9.51 13.79 9.33
CA PRO A 173 -10.63 12.93 9.06
C PRO A 173 -11.89 13.79 8.89
N SER A 174 -12.60 13.60 7.78
CA SER A 174 -13.87 14.26 7.55
C SER A 174 -14.91 13.24 7.09
N THR A 175 -16.14 13.40 7.54
CA THR A 175 -17.25 12.53 7.13
C THR A 175 -17.44 12.51 5.62
N LYS A 176 -17.12 13.61 4.93
CA LYS A 176 -17.16 13.71 3.48
C LYS A 176 -16.20 12.73 2.78
N ASN A 177 -15.04 12.50 3.37
CA ASN A 177 -14.00 11.66 2.79
C ASN A 177 -14.08 10.18 3.20
N ILE A 178 -14.76 9.88 4.32
CA ILE A 178 -14.89 8.50 4.84
C ILE A 178 -15.47 7.57 3.78
N ARG A 179 -16.59 7.94 3.16
CA ARG A 179 -17.26 7.10 2.16
C ARG A 179 -16.35 6.78 0.96
N SER A 180 -15.63 7.77 0.47
CA SER A 180 -14.69 7.57 -0.66
C SER A 180 -13.49 6.69 -0.27
N PHE A 181 -12.97 6.84 0.94
CA PHE A 181 -11.91 5.96 1.46
C PHE A 181 -12.41 4.54 1.66
N GLU A 182 -13.59 4.36 2.21
CA GLU A 182 -14.19 3.04 2.41
C GLU A 182 -14.42 2.32 1.08
N GLN A 183 -14.98 2.99 0.08
CA GLN A 183 -15.14 2.44 -1.26
C GLN A 183 -13.80 2.04 -1.88
N ASN A 184 -12.79 2.90 -1.80
CA ASN A 184 -11.45 2.59 -2.30
C ASN A 184 -10.81 1.40 -1.57
N TYR A 185 -11.02 1.31 -0.25
CA TYR A 185 -10.54 0.20 0.56
C TYR A 185 -11.23 -1.10 0.15
N MET A 186 -12.56 -1.14 0.05
CA MET A 186 -13.32 -2.33 -0.36
C MET A 186 -12.91 -2.84 -1.73
N HIS A 187 -12.75 -1.93 -2.72
CA HIS A 187 -12.24 -2.31 -4.04
C HIS A 187 -10.82 -2.90 -3.96
N THR A 188 -9.95 -2.31 -3.15
CA THR A 188 -8.59 -2.82 -2.97
C THR A 188 -8.59 -4.21 -2.35
N GLN A 189 -9.42 -4.46 -1.32
CA GLN A 189 -9.53 -5.78 -0.69
C GLN A 189 -10.05 -6.83 -1.66
N LYS A 190 -11.06 -6.51 -2.47
CA LYS A 190 -11.57 -7.41 -3.51
C LYS A 190 -10.45 -7.85 -4.49
N HIS A 191 -9.65 -6.91 -4.97
CA HIS A 191 -8.55 -7.23 -5.88
C HIS A 191 -7.41 -8.00 -5.19
N LYS A 192 -7.11 -7.69 -3.92
CA LYS A 192 -6.13 -8.44 -3.12
C LYS A 192 -6.60 -9.88 -2.92
N ALA A 193 -7.85 -10.07 -2.50
CA ALA A 193 -8.42 -11.39 -2.33
C ALA A 193 -8.35 -12.20 -3.63
N GLY A 194 -8.79 -11.63 -4.76
CA GLY A 194 -8.69 -12.29 -6.05
C GLY A 194 -7.26 -12.66 -6.45
N PHE A 195 -6.28 -11.79 -6.20
CA PHE A 195 -4.86 -12.10 -6.45
C PHE A 195 -4.38 -13.27 -5.60
N VAL A 196 -4.62 -13.21 -4.29
CA VAL A 196 -4.17 -14.23 -3.32
C VAL A 196 -4.81 -15.58 -3.65
N THR A 197 -6.12 -15.62 -3.82
CA THR A 197 -6.85 -16.86 -4.15
C THR A 197 -6.33 -17.47 -5.43
N THR A 198 -6.19 -16.69 -6.50
CA THR A 198 -5.71 -17.22 -7.79
C THR A 198 -4.31 -17.81 -7.68
N ILE A 199 -3.38 -17.11 -7.01
CA ILE A 199 -1.99 -17.61 -6.89
C ILE A 199 -1.96 -18.87 -6.04
N PHE A 200 -2.67 -18.93 -4.92
CA PHE A 200 -2.66 -20.10 -4.05
C PHE A 200 -3.38 -21.32 -4.68
N ASP A 201 -4.45 -21.08 -5.44
CA ASP A 201 -5.10 -22.16 -6.21
C ASP A 201 -4.15 -22.71 -7.28
N LEU A 202 -3.42 -21.85 -7.98
CA LEU A 202 -2.40 -22.29 -8.93
C LEU A 202 -1.26 -23.05 -8.24
N MET A 203 -0.80 -22.60 -7.08
CA MET A 203 0.23 -23.28 -6.30
C MET A 203 -0.25 -24.65 -5.80
N LYS A 204 -1.49 -24.76 -5.33
CA LYS A 204 -2.08 -26.00 -4.84
C LYS A 204 -2.27 -27.04 -5.95
N ASN A 205 -2.71 -26.59 -7.13
CA ASN A 205 -3.05 -27.46 -8.26
C ASN A 205 -1.84 -27.79 -9.16
N SER A 206 -0.78 -26.98 -9.12
CA SER A 206 0.47 -27.37 -9.74
C SER A 206 1.11 -28.42 -8.84
N SER A 207 1.36 -29.62 -9.39
CA SER A 207 2.06 -30.72 -8.68
C SER A 207 3.47 -30.24 -8.27
N PHE A 208 3.55 -29.46 -7.20
CA PHE A 208 4.76 -28.93 -6.63
C PHE A 208 5.47 -30.06 -5.87
N LYS A 209 6.47 -30.64 -6.52
CA LYS A 209 7.58 -31.27 -5.81
C LYS A 209 8.76 -30.29 -5.93
N VAL A 210 9.11 -29.63 -4.82
CA VAL A 210 10.42 -29.01 -4.62
C VAL A 210 11.44 -30.14 -4.57
#